data_1a8df4b1190938a03c88eb4db28c4822
#
_entry.id   1a8df4b1190938a03c88eb4db28c4822
#
_cell.length_a   1.000
_cell.length_b   1.000
_cell.length_c   1.000
_cell.angle_alpha   90.00
_cell.angle_beta   90.00
_cell.angle_gamma   90.00
#
_symmetry.space_group_name_H-M   'P 1'
#
loop_
_entity.id
_entity.type
_entity.pdbx_description
1 polymer ?
#
loop_
_entity_poly.entity_id
_entity_poly.type
_entity_poly.pdbx_seq_one_letter_code
_entity_poly.pdbx_strand_id
1 'polypeptide(L)'
;MIISLYAGGMTVRDIQHHLVSTIGTELSHETISKITDAVLDAVLEWQRRPLEALYPVIYLDALIVKVRDGGHVRNKAAHIAVGVDMDGIKHVLGIWVQDTEGAKFWASVCAQLANRGVKDVLIVCCDGLTGFPEAIETTWPQATVQTCVVHLLRAALRFVGYNDRRAVAAALKPIYTAADAETAWDALTEFAASPRGVKYPTAVKTFEDAWERFTPFLAFPPELRRVIYTTNSIESLNFQLRKVTKNRGHFPNDDAVIKMLWLAICNIEDKRARDRAKERGRAAGVKRNAEGRLVEGQVTTNWKQALSQLVMIYPDRINPHL
;
A
#
# COMPACT_ATOMS: atom_id res chain seq x y z
N MET A 1 -1.70 -26.62 -7.98
CA MET A 1 -0.29 -26.47 -8.39
C MET A 1 -0.09 -25.31 -9.39
N ILE A 2 -0.68 -25.31 -10.61
CA ILE A 2 -0.47 -24.25 -11.64
C ILE A 2 -0.75 -22.85 -11.09
N ILE A 3 -1.89 -22.62 -10.44
CA ILE A 3 -2.23 -21.34 -9.82
C ILE A 3 -1.19 -20.92 -8.77
N SER A 4 -0.65 -21.86 -7.98
CA SER A 4 0.36 -21.58 -6.97
C SER A 4 1.71 -21.16 -7.59
N LEU A 5 2.13 -21.82 -8.67
CA LEU A 5 3.34 -21.46 -9.42
C LEU A 5 3.18 -20.09 -10.09
N TYR A 6 2.01 -19.83 -10.67
CA TYR A 6 1.67 -18.53 -11.25
C TYR A 6 1.70 -17.41 -10.19
N ALA A 7 1.08 -17.65 -9.03
CA ALA A 7 1.08 -16.71 -7.90
C ALA A 7 2.48 -16.47 -7.30
N GLY A 8 3.39 -17.43 -7.47
CA GLY A 8 4.82 -17.30 -7.13
C GLY A 8 5.64 -16.47 -8.13
N GLY A 9 5.01 -15.99 -9.22
CA GLY A 9 5.67 -15.14 -10.22
C GLY A 9 6.14 -15.85 -11.49
N MET A 10 5.91 -17.15 -11.63
CA MET A 10 6.27 -17.87 -12.85
C MET A 10 5.40 -17.42 -14.03
N THR A 11 6.02 -17.24 -15.19
CA THR A 11 5.27 -17.03 -16.45
C THR A 11 4.58 -18.33 -16.89
N VAL A 12 3.62 -18.23 -17.81
CA VAL A 12 2.96 -19.42 -18.37
C VAL A 12 3.97 -20.35 -19.03
N ARG A 13 5.01 -19.81 -19.68
CA ARG A 13 6.10 -20.59 -20.29
C ARG A 13 6.96 -21.30 -19.24
N ASP A 14 7.29 -20.60 -18.14
CA ASP A 14 8.06 -21.21 -17.05
C ASP A 14 7.27 -22.34 -16.40
N ILE A 15 5.96 -22.17 -16.23
CA ILE A 15 5.07 -23.20 -15.70
C ILE A 15 5.02 -24.41 -16.64
N GLN A 16 4.89 -24.20 -17.96
CA GLN A 16 4.92 -25.25 -18.95
C GLN A 16 6.23 -26.06 -18.85
N HIS A 17 7.35 -25.36 -18.88
CA HIS A 17 8.67 -26.02 -18.75
C HIS A 17 8.82 -26.76 -17.42
N HIS A 18 8.35 -26.18 -16.32
CA HIS A 18 8.39 -26.81 -15.00
C HIS A 18 7.55 -28.10 -14.94
N LEU A 19 6.36 -28.10 -15.54
CA LEU A 19 5.48 -29.28 -15.59
C LEU A 19 6.12 -30.43 -16.38
N VAL A 20 6.73 -30.12 -17.53
CA VAL A 20 7.45 -31.11 -18.33
C VAL A 20 8.65 -31.66 -17.59
N SER A 21 9.50 -30.76 -17.03
CA SER A 21 10.77 -31.17 -16.43
C SER A 21 10.63 -31.86 -15.08
N THR A 22 9.58 -31.54 -14.30
CA THR A 22 9.44 -32.03 -12.91
C THR A 22 8.41 -33.13 -12.77
N ILE A 23 7.36 -33.13 -13.60
CA ILE A 23 6.20 -34.02 -13.48
C ILE A 23 6.03 -34.90 -14.71
N GLY A 24 6.73 -34.58 -15.80
CA GLY A 24 6.60 -35.30 -17.08
C GLY A 24 5.24 -35.04 -17.79
N THR A 25 4.53 -33.96 -17.41
CA THR A 25 3.21 -33.65 -17.99
C THR A 25 3.34 -32.45 -18.91
N GLU A 26 2.91 -32.58 -20.14
CA GLU A 26 2.87 -31.51 -21.11
C GLU A 26 1.46 -30.89 -21.16
N LEU A 27 1.38 -29.58 -20.91
CA LEU A 27 0.18 -28.77 -21.08
C LEU A 27 0.45 -27.65 -22.06
N SER A 28 -0.51 -27.35 -22.93
CA SER A 28 -0.37 -26.21 -23.84
C SER A 28 -0.38 -24.89 -23.09
N HIS A 29 0.27 -23.86 -23.67
CA HIS A 29 0.25 -22.50 -23.17
C HIS A 29 -1.18 -21.99 -22.96
N GLU A 30 -2.09 -22.30 -23.88
CA GLU A 30 -3.51 -21.92 -23.80
C GLU A 30 -4.22 -22.57 -22.64
N THR A 31 -3.95 -23.86 -22.37
CA THR A 31 -4.56 -24.60 -21.25
C THR A 31 -4.10 -23.98 -19.91
N ILE A 32 -2.82 -23.68 -19.77
CA ILE A 32 -2.29 -23.02 -18.56
C ILE A 32 -2.90 -21.62 -18.40
N SER A 33 -3.04 -20.85 -19.51
CA SER A 33 -3.69 -19.54 -19.48
C SER A 33 -5.14 -19.66 -19.01
N LYS A 34 -5.93 -20.55 -19.58
CA LYS A 34 -7.34 -20.81 -19.18
C LYS A 34 -7.45 -21.17 -17.69
N ILE A 35 -6.56 -22.03 -17.17
CA ILE A 35 -6.54 -22.39 -15.75
C ILE A 35 -6.27 -21.15 -14.87
N THR A 36 -5.33 -20.28 -15.28
CA THR A 36 -5.05 -19.05 -14.52
C THR A 36 -6.11 -17.98 -14.72
N ASP A 37 -6.85 -17.99 -15.83
CA ASP A 37 -7.94 -17.05 -16.09
C ASP A 37 -9.22 -17.41 -15.30
N ALA A 38 -9.39 -18.68 -14.93
CA ALA A 38 -10.50 -19.13 -14.10
C ALA A 38 -10.57 -18.44 -12.71
N VAL A 39 -9.49 -17.74 -12.28
CA VAL A 39 -9.52 -16.94 -11.05
C VAL A 39 -10.05 -15.52 -11.24
N LEU A 40 -10.29 -15.06 -12.48
CA LEU A 40 -10.74 -13.70 -12.74
C LEU A 40 -12.09 -13.39 -12.10
N ASP A 41 -13.02 -14.33 -12.14
CA ASP A 41 -14.34 -14.14 -11.50
C ASP A 41 -14.18 -13.96 -9.99
N ALA A 42 -13.32 -14.77 -9.35
CA ALA A 42 -13.01 -14.62 -7.92
C ALA A 42 -12.31 -13.29 -7.61
N VAL A 43 -11.46 -12.79 -8.51
CA VAL A 43 -10.83 -11.46 -8.39
C VAL A 43 -11.87 -10.36 -8.46
N LEU A 44 -12.81 -10.43 -9.42
CA LEU A 44 -13.88 -9.45 -9.58
C LEU A 44 -14.84 -9.45 -8.39
N GLU A 45 -15.21 -10.62 -7.89
CA GLU A 45 -16.03 -10.78 -6.69
C GLU A 45 -15.31 -10.15 -5.48
N TRP A 46 -14.04 -10.47 -5.28
CA TRP A 46 -13.22 -9.87 -4.23
C TRP A 46 -13.13 -8.35 -4.37
N GLN A 47 -12.94 -7.84 -5.58
CA GLN A 47 -12.85 -6.40 -5.84
C GLN A 47 -14.16 -5.65 -5.53
N ARG A 48 -15.32 -6.37 -5.59
CA ARG A 48 -16.65 -5.83 -5.33
C ARG A 48 -17.18 -6.14 -3.93
N ARG A 49 -16.47 -6.95 -3.15
CA ARG A 49 -16.94 -7.37 -1.82
C ARG A 49 -17.27 -6.18 -0.91
N PRO A 50 -18.23 -6.31 0.01
CA PRO A 50 -18.48 -5.32 1.05
C PRO A 50 -17.22 -5.05 1.88
N LEU A 51 -17.11 -3.83 2.39
CA LEU A 51 -16.03 -3.37 3.25
C LEU A 51 -16.60 -2.91 4.58
N GLU A 52 -15.73 -2.76 5.59
CA GLU A 52 -16.11 -2.21 6.88
C GLU A 52 -16.57 -0.74 6.74
N ALA A 53 -17.47 -0.34 7.62
CA ALA A 53 -18.01 1.02 7.62
C ALA A 53 -16.96 2.06 8.03
N LEU A 54 -16.03 1.69 8.90
CA LEU A 54 -14.94 2.55 9.39
C LEU A 54 -13.59 1.87 9.19
N TYR A 55 -12.66 2.62 8.59
CA TYR A 55 -11.23 2.31 8.63
C TYR A 55 -10.48 3.45 9.33
N PRO A 56 -9.92 3.22 10.54
CA PRO A 56 -9.10 4.22 11.22
C PRO A 56 -7.96 4.76 10.36
N VAL A 57 -7.31 3.91 9.57
CA VAL A 57 -6.24 4.32 8.67
C VAL A 57 -6.37 3.60 7.33
N ILE A 58 -6.28 4.35 6.24
CA ILE A 58 -6.08 3.79 4.90
C ILE A 58 -4.73 4.24 4.36
N TYR A 59 -3.96 3.31 3.83
CA TYR A 59 -2.73 3.57 3.07
C TYR A 59 -2.99 3.36 1.59
N LEU A 60 -2.47 4.25 0.77
CA LEU A 60 -2.47 4.11 -0.67
C LEU A 60 -1.05 4.24 -1.22
N ASP A 61 -0.66 3.29 -2.05
CA ASP A 61 0.65 3.27 -2.70
C ASP A 61 0.54 2.60 -4.07
N ALA A 62 1.53 2.80 -4.92
CA ALA A 62 1.56 2.27 -6.28
C ALA A 62 2.82 1.44 -6.57
N LEU A 63 2.64 0.46 -7.44
CA LEU A 63 3.70 -0.32 -8.05
C LEU A 63 3.75 -0.01 -9.54
N ILE A 64 4.93 0.33 -10.05
CA ILE A 64 5.11 0.46 -11.49
C ILE A 64 5.27 -0.95 -12.10
N VAL A 65 4.41 -1.25 -13.04
CA VAL A 65 4.38 -2.51 -13.80
C VAL A 65 4.47 -2.23 -15.29
N LYS A 66 5.02 -3.15 -16.05
CA LYS A 66 5.08 -3.06 -17.52
C LYS A 66 3.91 -3.82 -18.12
N VAL A 67 3.09 -3.15 -18.90
CA VAL A 67 1.90 -3.74 -19.53
C VAL A 67 1.95 -3.49 -21.02
N ARG A 68 1.56 -4.50 -21.81
CA ARG A 68 1.37 -4.34 -23.24
C ARG A 68 0.02 -3.68 -23.49
N ASP A 69 0.06 -2.55 -24.17
CA ASP A 69 -1.11 -1.76 -24.52
C ASP A 69 -0.93 -1.19 -25.93
N GLY A 70 -1.91 -1.38 -26.81
CA GLY A 70 -1.85 -0.93 -28.20
C GLY A 70 -0.63 -1.42 -28.98
N GLY A 71 -0.11 -2.64 -28.69
CA GLY A 71 1.08 -3.22 -29.32
C GLY A 71 2.42 -2.78 -28.71
N HIS A 72 2.42 -1.82 -27.78
CA HIS A 72 3.61 -1.29 -27.12
C HIS A 72 3.63 -1.69 -25.63
N VAL A 73 4.84 -1.80 -25.06
CA VAL A 73 5.00 -2.02 -23.62
C VAL A 73 5.15 -0.66 -22.94
N ARG A 74 4.21 -0.35 -22.04
CA ARG A 74 4.17 0.90 -21.27
C ARG A 74 4.31 0.63 -19.77
N ASN A 75 4.83 1.60 -19.04
CA ASN A 75 4.78 1.59 -17.59
C ASN A 75 3.40 2.08 -17.15
N LYS A 76 2.71 1.26 -16.36
CA LYS A 76 1.44 1.62 -15.70
C LYS A 76 1.61 1.59 -14.19
N ALA A 77 0.81 2.35 -13.48
CA ALA A 77 0.75 2.30 -12.02
C ALA A 77 -0.34 1.31 -11.59
N ALA A 78 0.04 0.33 -10.75
CA ALA A 78 -0.89 -0.53 -10.05
C ALA A 78 -1.05 0.00 -8.63
N HIS A 79 -2.15 0.70 -8.37
CA HIS A 79 -2.48 1.28 -7.08
C HIS A 79 -3.10 0.25 -6.17
N ILE A 80 -2.69 0.24 -4.91
CA ILE A 80 -3.15 -0.70 -3.89
C ILE A 80 -3.58 0.12 -2.68
N ALA A 81 -4.83 -0.07 -2.26
CA ALA A 81 -5.34 0.48 -1.01
C ALA A 81 -5.29 -0.59 0.09
N VAL A 82 -4.76 -0.23 1.24
CA VAL A 82 -4.71 -1.07 2.45
C VAL A 82 -5.39 -0.34 3.58
N GLY A 83 -6.49 -0.88 4.10
CA GLY A 83 -7.19 -0.38 5.28
C GLY A 83 -6.76 -1.12 6.53
N VAL A 84 -6.68 -0.40 7.64
CA VAL A 84 -6.55 -0.96 8.99
C VAL A 84 -7.91 -0.92 9.64
N ASP A 85 -8.42 -2.07 10.06
CA ASP A 85 -9.71 -2.17 10.76
C ASP A 85 -9.58 -1.83 12.26
N MET A 86 -10.70 -1.93 12.99
CA MET A 86 -10.75 -1.64 14.42
C MET A 86 -9.92 -2.61 15.28
N ASP A 87 -9.65 -3.81 14.79
CA ASP A 87 -8.77 -4.80 15.44
C ASP A 87 -7.29 -4.58 15.10
N GLY A 88 -6.97 -3.59 14.26
CA GLY A 88 -5.63 -3.31 13.78
C GLY A 88 -5.15 -4.26 12.69
N ILE A 89 -6.06 -5.01 12.09
CA ILE A 89 -5.76 -5.95 11.01
C ILE A 89 -5.74 -5.17 9.70
N LYS A 90 -4.77 -5.46 8.86
CA LYS A 90 -4.59 -4.82 7.56
C LYS A 90 -5.24 -5.63 6.47
N HIS A 91 -6.10 -5.00 5.72
CA HIS A 91 -6.82 -5.58 4.59
C HIS A 91 -6.47 -4.85 3.30
N VAL A 92 -6.18 -5.58 2.24
CA VAL A 92 -6.12 -4.96 0.91
C VAL A 92 -7.54 -4.69 0.44
N LEU A 93 -7.88 -3.42 0.29
CA LEU A 93 -9.25 -2.99 -0.06
C LEU A 93 -9.52 -3.08 -1.56
N GLY A 94 -8.50 -2.90 -2.39
CA GLY A 94 -8.62 -3.01 -3.84
C GLY A 94 -7.30 -2.79 -4.56
N ILE A 95 -7.31 -3.11 -5.86
CA ILE A 95 -6.19 -2.96 -6.80
C ILE A 95 -6.74 -2.28 -8.06
N TRP A 96 -6.08 -1.21 -8.50
CA TRP A 96 -6.45 -0.47 -9.71
C TRP A 96 -5.21 -0.27 -10.57
N VAL A 97 -5.32 -0.56 -11.87
CA VAL A 97 -4.23 -0.37 -12.83
C VAL A 97 -4.59 0.78 -13.74
N GLN A 98 -3.69 1.76 -13.88
CA GLN A 98 -3.94 2.98 -14.65
C GLN A 98 -2.66 3.51 -15.32
N ASP A 99 -2.83 4.13 -16.50
CA ASP A 99 -1.74 4.79 -17.23
C ASP A 99 -1.41 6.16 -16.66
N THR A 100 -2.45 6.92 -16.28
CA THR A 100 -2.35 8.30 -15.81
C THR A 100 -3.14 8.48 -14.52
N GLU A 101 -2.51 9.11 -13.56
CA GLU A 101 -3.13 9.55 -12.32
C GLU A 101 -3.78 10.90 -12.53
N GLY A 102 -5.00 11.07 -12.03
CA GLY A 102 -5.71 12.33 -12.09
C GLY A 102 -6.94 12.35 -11.18
N ALA A 103 -7.49 13.54 -10.96
CA ALA A 103 -8.62 13.74 -10.04
C ALA A 103 -9.82 12.82 -10.34
N LYS A 104 -10.14 12.57 -11.62
CA LYS A 104 -11.23 11.66 -12.02
C LYS A 104 -10.97 10.22 -11.62
N PHE A 105 -9.74 9.75 -11.76
CA PHE A 105 -9.36 8.40 -11.35
C PHE A 105 -9.52 8.25 -9.84
N TRP A 106 -8.98 9.18 -9.06
CA TRP A 106 -9.06 9.14 -7.61
C TRP A 106 -10.48 9.28 -7.08
N ALA A 107 -11.30 10.15 -7.68
CA ALA A 107 -12.72 10.23 -7.38
C ALA A 107 -13.43 8.89 -7.62
N SER A 108 -13.09 8.17 -8.70
CA SER A 108 -13.64 6.83 -8.98
C SER A 108 -13.19 5.80 -7.94
N VAL A 109 -11.93 5.82 -7.50
CA VAL A 109 -11.42 4.92 -6.44
C VAL A 109 -12.15 5.17 -5.12
N CYS A 110 -12.25 6.43 -4.69
CA CYS A 110 -12.96 6.81 -3.47
C CYS A 110 -14.45 6.42 -3.53
N ALA A 111 -15.12 6.70 -4.65
CA ALA A 111 -16.51 6.31 -4.86
C ALA A 111 -16.71 4.78 -4.82
N GLN A 112 -15.80 4.00 -5.40
CA GLN A 112 -15.86 2.53 -5.32
C GLN A 112 -15.72 2.03 -3.89
N LEU A 113 -14.81 2.60 -3.09
CA LEU A 113 -14.66 2.24 -1.67
C LEU A 113 -15.93 2.61 -0.88
N ALA A 114 -16.47 3.82 -1.08
CA ALA A 114 -17.69 4.28 -0.43
C ALA A 114 -18.90 3.40 -0.80
N ASN A 115 -19.08 3.06 -2.08
CA ASN A 115 -20.16 2.19 -2.56
C ASN A 115 -20.07 0.76 -2.01
N ARG A 116 -18.88 0.33 -1.62
CA ARG A 116 -18.65 -0.98 -0.99
C ARG A 116 -18.83 -0.95 0.53
N GLY A 117 -19.21 0.17 1.10
CA GLY A 117 -19.60 0.30 2.50
C GLY A 117 -18.72 1.20 3.36
N VAL A 118 -17.59 1.71 2.86
CA VAL A 118 -16.71 2.61 3.65
C VAL A 118 -17.40 3.96 3.85
N LYS A 119 -17.95 4.15 5.04
CA LYS A 119 -18.68 5.38 5.41
C LYS A 119 -17.76 6.44 5.98
N ASP A 120 -16.71 6.02 6.69
CA ASP A 120 -15.77 6.92 7.35
C ASP A 120 -14.33 6.41 7.33
N VAL A 121 -13.38 7.37 7.26
CA VAL A 121 -11.94 7.14 7.33
C VAL A 121 -11.33 8.25 8.17
N LEU A 122 -10.56 7.93 9.21
CA LEU A 122 -9.97 8.96 10.07
C LEU A 122 -8.72 9.57 9.43
N ILE A 123 -7.82 8.71 8.92
CA ILE A 123 -6.51 9.13 8.39
C ILE A 123 -6.25 8.39 7.07
N VAL A 124 -5.91 9.14 6.04
CA VAL A 124 -5.47 8.58 4.75
C VAL A 124 -4.02 8.93 4.50
N CYS A 125 -3.17 7.91 4.40
CA CYS A 125 -1.76 8.05 4.09
C CYS A 125 -1.51 7.74 2.61
N CYS A 126 -0.96 8.69 1.86
CA CYS A 126 -0.67 8.51 0.44
C CYS A 126 0.71 9.07 0.05
N ASP A 127 1.23 8.61 -1.07
CA ASP A 127 2.35 9.25 -1.76
C ASP A 127 1.81 10.48 -2.49
N GLY A 128 2.30 11.66 -2.24
CA GLY A 128 1.91 12.99 -2.78
C GLY A 128 1.21 13.04 -4.16
N LEU A 129 0.17 12.25 -4.33
CA LEU A 129 -0.54 11.98 -5.58
C LEU A 129 -1.44 13.17 -5.93
N THR A 130 -1.26 13.71 -7.13
CA THR A 130 -2.03 14.88 -7.60
C THR A 130 -3.52 14.54 -7.75
N GLY A 131 -4.39 15.37 -7.16
CA GLY A 131 -5.86 15.23 -7.23
C GLY A 131 -6.43 14.19 -6.26
N PHE A 132 -5.58 13.48 -5.50
CA PHE A 132 -6.03 12.49 -4.52
C PHE A 132 -6.55 13.14 -3.23
N PRO A 133 -5.87 14.13 -2.63
CA PRO A 133 -6.39 14.82 -1.46
C PRO A 133 -7.80 15.38 -1.69
N GLU A 134 -8.02 16.02 -2.82
CA GLU A 134 -9.31 16.61 -3.19
C GLU A 134 -10.42 15.55 -3.33
N ALA A 135 -10.08 14.36 -3.84
CA ALA A 135 -11.01 13.23 -3.93
C ALA A 135 -11.37 12.68 -2.54
N ILE A 136 -10.40 12.61 -1.61
CA ILE A 136 -10.63 12.20 -0.22
C ILE A 136 -11.53 13.23 0.49
N GLU A 137 -11.18 14.51 0.43
CA GLU A 137 -11.93 15.60 1.06
C GLU A 137 -13.38 15.67 0.56
N THR A 138 -13.61 15.34 -0.72
CA THR A 138 -14.95 15.26 -1.29
C THR A 138 -15.74 14.05 -0.77
N THR A 139 -15.08 12.90 -0.59
CA THR A 139 -15.75 11.65 -0.21
C THR A 139 -15.88 11.51 1.30
N TRP A 140 -14.81 11.84 2.04
CA TRP A 140 -14.75 11.80 3.50
C TRP A 140 -14.19 13.13 4.04
N PRO A 141 -15.03 14.18 4.15
CA PRO A 141 -14.60 15.54 4.48
C PRO A 141 -13.86 15.68 5.82
N GLN A 142 -14.08 14.74 6.73
CA GLN A 142 -13.44 14.73 8.06
C GLN A 142 -12.16 13.87 8.10
N ALA A 143 -11.73 13.29 6.98
CA ALA A 143 -10.50 12.50 6.94
C ALA A 143 -9.28 13.41 6.95
N THR A 144 -8.28 13.07 7.76
CA THR A 144 -6.97 13.71 7.70
C THR A 144 -6.16 13.09 6.58
N VAL A 145 -5.78 13.89 5.57
CA VAL A 145 -4.88 13.45 4.51
C VAL A 145 -3.44 13.68 4.94
N GLN A 146 -2.64 12.63 4.88
CA GLN A 146 -1.25 12.61 5.31
C GLN A 146 -0.34 12.16 4.18
N THR A 147 0.62 13.00 3.80
CA THR A 147 1.70 12.58 2.89
C THR A 147 2.63 11.59 3.60
N CYS A 148 2.95 10.50 2.92
CA CYS A 148 3.88 9.50 3.40
C CYS A 148 5.28 10.10 3.62
N VAL A 149 5.73 10.12 4.87
CA VAL A 149 7.05 10.66 5.26
C VAL A 149 8.19 9.96 4.53
N VAL A 150 8.10 8.64 4.34
CA VAL A 150 9.15 7.85 3.68
C VAL A 150 9.23 8.20 2.19
N HIS A 151 8.10 8.40 1.52
CA HIS A 151 8.08 8.83 0.12
C HIS A 151 8.57 10.25 -0.04
N LEU A 152 8.19 11.16 0.86
CA LEU A 152 8.69 12.54 0.88
C LEU A 152 10.22 12.57 1.04
N LEU A 153 10.75 11.81 2.02
CA LEU A 153 12.19 11.71 2.24
C LEU A 153 12.90 11.12 1.00
N ARG A 154 12.35 10.09 0.37
CA ARG A 154 12.91 9.51 -0.87
C ARG A 154 12.89 10.53 -2.02
N ALA A 155 11.82 11.32 -2.13
CA ALA A 155 11.70 12.36 -3.14
C ALA A 155 12.79 13.43 -2.93
N ALA A 156 12.98 13.93 -1.72
CA ALA A 156 14.04 14.88 -1.37
C ALA A 156 15.43 14.30 -1.68
N LEU A 157 15.69 13.04 -1.32
CA LEU A 157 16.99 12.40 -1.54
C LEU A 157 17.30 12.08 -3.01
N ARG A 158 16.34 12.14 -3.92
CA ARG A 158 16.61 12.02 -5.37
C ARG A 158 17.53 13.12 -5.88
N PHE A 159 17.45 14.29 -5.30
CA PHE A 159 18.25 15.47 -5.68
C PHE A 159 19.60 15.53 -4.95
N VAL A 160 19.90 14.54 -4.10
CA VAL A 160 21.15 14.48 -3.30
C VAL A 160 22.13 13.51 -3.93
N GLY A 161 23.38 13.93 -4.08
CA GLY A 161 24.48 13.07 -4.55
C GLY A 161 24.64 11.83 -3.68
N TYR A 162 24.97 10.69 -4.30
CA TYR A 162 24.98 9.38 -3.65
C TYR A 162 25.78 9.36 -2.33
N ASN A 163 26.96 9.95 -2.32
CA ASN A 163 27.84 9.98 -1.14
C ASN A 163 27.27 10.79 0.03
N ASP A 164 26.42 11.79 -0.24
CA ASP A 164 25.83 12.67 0.77
C ASP A 164 24.47 12.18 1.27
N ARG A 165 23.83 11.22 0.59
CA ARG A 165 22.45 10.78 0.91
C ARG A 165 22.28 10.36 2.37
N ARG A 166 23.22 9.60 2.92
CA ARG A 166 23.15 9.13 4.30
C ARG A 166 23.22 10.29 5.29
N ALA A 167 24.12 11.23 5.04
CA ALA A 167 24.32 12.39 5.90
C ALA A 167 23.13 13.38 5.82
N VAL A 168 22.57 13.59 4.61
CA VAL A 168 21.38 14.43 4.41
C VAL A 168 20.16 13.77 5.03
N ALA A 169 19.95 12.45 4.86
CA ALA A 169 18.85 11.75 5.51
C ALA A 169 18.91 11.85 7.04
N ALA A 170 20.10 11.76 7.62
CA ALA A 170 20.29 11.95 9.06
C ALA A 170 19.99 13.41 9.49
N ALA A 171 20.38 14.39 8.69
CA ALA A 171 20.12 15.81 8.98
C ALA A 171 18.64 16.19 8.82
N LEU A 172 17.88 15.51 7.96
CA LEU A 172 16.43 15.70 7.79
C LEU A 172 15.61 14.99 8.89
N LYS A 173 16.23 14.08 9.66
CA LYS A 173 15.52 13.31 10.70
C LYS A 173 14.82 14.17 11.75
N PRO A 174 15.42 15.25 12.30
CA PRO A 174 14.77 16.10 13.30
C PRO A 174 13.42 16.64 12.84
N ILE A 175 13.24 16.91 11.55
CA ILE A 175 12.01 17.48 10.98
C ILE A 175 10.81 16.58 11.24
N TYR A 176 10.92 15.29 10.93
CA TYR A 176 9.81 14.34 11.05
C TYR A 176 9.77 13.59 12.39
N THR A 177 10.73 13.84 13.28
CA THR A 177 10.72 13.35 14.68
C THR A 177 10.45 14.47 15.68
N ALA A 178 10.17 15.67 15.23
CA ALA A 178 9.85 16.83 16.04
C ALA A 178 8.62 16.60 16.94
N ALA A 179 8.55 17.35 18.04
CA ALA A 179 7.43 17.26 18.97
C ALA A 179 6.12 17.76 18.34
N ASP A 180 6.19 18.80 17.53
CA ASP A 180 5.09 19.49 16.86
C ASP A 180 5.55 20.12 15.52
N ALA A 181 4.63 20.78 14.83
CA ALA A 181 4.90 21.39 13.54
C ALA A 181 5.83 22.61 13.63
N GLU A 182 5.81 23.36 14.73
CA GLU A 182 6.68 24.52 14.95
C GLU A 182 8.13 24.07 15.10
N THR A 183 8.39 23.12 15.99
CA THR A 183 9.72 22.50 16.16
C THR A 183 10.22 21.84 14.86
N ALA A 184 9.30 21.26 14.07
CA ALA A 184 9.65 20.69 12.76
C ALA A 184 10.07 21.77 11.76
N TRP A 185 9.41 22.93 11.77
CA TRP A 185 9.75 24.06 10.92
C TRP A 185 11.11 24.65 11.27
N ASP A 186 11.40 24.80 12.57
CA ASP A 186 12.70 25.24 13.05
C ASP A 186 13.82 24.30 12.59
N ALA A 187 13.59 22.98 12.69
CA ALA A 187 14.53 21.98 12.21
C ALA A 187 14.73 22.03 10.68
N LEU A 188 13.67 22.31 9.90
CA LEU A 188 13.79 22.52 8.45
C LEU A 188 14.59 23.78 8.13
N THR A 189 14.34 24.87 8.86
CA THR A 189 15.04 26.16 8.70
C THR A 189 16.52 26.00 9.03
N GLU A 190 16.85 25.31 10.13
CA GLU A 190 18.23 25.02 10.53
C GLU A 190 18.91 24.16 9.44
N PHE A 191 18.25 23.13 8.96
CA PHE A 191 18.79 22.33 7.85
C PHE A 191 19.02 23.16 6.59
N ALA A 192 18.08 24.04 6.21
CA ALA A 192 18.18 24.92 5.04
C ALA A 192 19.41 25.86 5.12
N ALA A 193 19.69 26.38 6.31
CA ALA A 193 20.85 27.23 6.56
C ALA A 193 22.19 26.47 6.66
N SER A 194 22.14 25.14 6.80
CA SER A 194 23.34 24.30 6.89
C SER A 194 24.09 24.21 5.56
N PRO A 195 25.41 23.88 5.56
CA PRO A 195 26.15 23.66 4.31
C PRO A 195 25.51 22.62 3.38
N ARG A 196 24.78 21.64 3.93
CA ARG A 196 24.07 20.62 3.14
C ARG A 196 22.77 21.17 2.56
N GLY A 197 22.01 21.95 3.33
CA GLY A 197 20.80 22.62 2.83
C GLY A 197 21.13 23.58 1.68
N VAL A 198 22.15 24.39 1.84
CA VAL A 198 22.66 25.29 0.79
C VAL A 198 23.11 24.51 -0.46
N LYS A 199 23.77 23.37 -0.29
CA LYS A 199 24.21 22.51 -1.39
C LYS A 199 23.03 21.83 -2.11
N TYR A 200 21.96 21.50 -1.39
CA TYR A 200 20.80 20.75 -1.90
C TYR A 200 19.47 21.49 -1.69
N PRO A 201 19.28 22.69 -2.25
CA PRO A 201 18.10 23.51 -2.01
C PRO A 201 16.80 22.86 -2.47
N THR A 202 16.87 22.01 -3.52
CA THR A 202 15.70 21.25 -3.99
C THR A 202 15.22 20.23 -2.95
N ALA A 203 16.11 19.68 -2.12
CA ALA A 203 15.70 18.78 -1.05
C ALA A 203 14.94 19.56 0.05
N VAL A 204 15.34 20.80 0.36
CA VAL A 204 14.61 21.69 1.27
C VAL A 204 13.23 22.01 0.70
N LYS A 205 13.20 22.48 -0.55
CA LYS A 205 11.96 22.83 -1.25
C LYS A 205 10.95 21.69 -1.30
N THR A 206 11.42 20.45 -1.42
CA THR A 206 10.54 19.26 -1.41
C THR A 206 9.74 19.14 -0.11
N PHE A 207 10.32 19.50 1.04
CA PHE A 207 9.61 19.54 2.33
C PHE A 207 8.70 20.77 2.46
N GLU A 208 9.15 21.94 1.98
CA GLU A 208 8.36 23.18 1.98
C GLU A 208 7.08 23.01 1.15
N ASP A 209 7.20 22.49 -0.07
CA ASP A 209 6.07 22.27 -0.99
C ASP A 209 5.05 21.23 -0.45
N ALA A 210 5.48 20.33 0.40
CA ALA A 210 4.62 19.30 1.00
C ALA A 210 4.14 19.66 2.41
N TRP A 211 4.52 20.81 2.97
CA TRP A 211 4.44 21.12 4.39
C TRP A 211 3.05 20.86 5.00
N GLU A 212 2.02 21.45 4.44
CA GLU A 212 0.66 21.36 4.99
C GLU A 212 0.09 19.92 5.00
N ARG A 213 0.52 19.08 4.04
CA ARG A 213 0.10 17.68 3.93
C ARG A 213 1.05 16.70 4.59
N PHE A 214 2.24 17.16 4.96
CA PHE A 214 3.25 16.37 5.64
C PHE A 214 3.10 16.46 7.16
N THR A 215 2.79 17.64 7.72
CA THR A 215 2.81 17.90 9.15
C THR A 215 1.60 17.43 9.98
N PRO A 216 0.42 17.09 9.41
CA PRO A 216 -0.74 16.70 10.22
C PRO A 216 -0.46 15.59 11.24
N PHE A 217 0.42 14.62 10.91
CA PHE A 217 0.74 13.53 11.84
C PHE A 217 1.48 14.01 13.11
N LEU A 218 2.12 15.18 13.08
CA LEU A 218 2.79 15.75 14.24
C LEU A 218 1.81 16.24 15.33
N ALA A 219 0.53 16.42 14.99
CA ALA A 219 -0.52 16.70 15.96
C ALA A 219 -0.94 15.46 16.78
N PHE A 220 -0.55 14.25 16.35
CA PHE A 220 -0.93 13.01 17.03
C PHE A 220 0.10 12.60 18.09
N PRO A 221 -0.33 11.83 19.12
CA PRO A 221 0.57 11.23 20.10
C PRO A 221 1.59 10.26 19.46
N PRO A 222 2.78 10.07 20.08
CA PRO A 222 3.86 9.27 19.51
C PRO A 222 3.47 7.84 19.11
N GLU A 223 2.55 7.20 19.84
CA GLU A 223 2.05 5.84 19.58
C GLU A 223 1.30 5.80 18.26
N LEU A 224 0.44 6.78 18.02
CA LEU A 224 -0.34 6.90 16.79
C LEU A 224 0.54 7.34 15.62
N ARG A 225 1.49 8.27 15.85
CA ARG A 225 2.46 8.67 14.82
C ARG A 225 3.20 7.46 14.25
N ARG A 226 3.59 6.51 15.08
CA ARG A 226 4.28 5.28 14.63
C ARG A 226 3.43 4.48 13.65
N VAL A 227 2.14 4.37 13.89
CA VAL A 227 1.21 3.68 12.97
C VAL A 227 1.14 4.42 11.63
N ILE A 228 0.93 5.73 11.68
CA ILE A 228 0.78 6.60 10.49
C ILE A 228 2.10 6.70 9.71
N TYR A 229 3.21 6.94 10.42
CA TYR A 229 4.53 7.19 9.88
C TYR A 229 5.21 5.92 9.35
N THR A 230 5.03 4.78 10.02
CA THR A 230 5.64 3.52 9.59
C THR A 230 4.83 2.90 8.46
N THR A 231 5.08 3.36 7.24
CA THR A 231 4.61 2.69 6.02
C THR A 231 5.24 1.31 5.82
N ASN A 232 6.03 0.82 6.78
CA ASN A 232 6.67 -0.50 6.73
C ASN A 232 5.71 -1.63 6.32
N SER A 233 4.42 -1.43 6.57
CA SER A 233 3.39 -2.43 6.28
C SER A 233 3.04 -2.50 4.82
N ILE A 234 2.73 -1.34 4.20
CA ILE A 234 2.45 -1.28 2.77
C ILE A 234 3.75 -1.46 1.98
N GLU A 235 4.89 -0.94 2.48
CA GLU A 235 6.20 -1.16 1.87
C GLU A 235 6.61 -2.63 1.88
N SER A 236 6.36 -3.36 2.99
CA SER A 236 6.60 -4.80 3.08
C SER A 236 5.74 -5.57 2.08
N LEU A 237 4.45 -5.20 1.95
CA LEU A 237 3.56 -5.78 0.96
C LEU A 237 4.10 -5.49 -0.45
N ASN A 238 4.35 -4.22 -0.76
CA ASN A 238 4.85 -3.80 -2.07
C ASN A 238 6.21 -4.41 -2.43
N PHE A 239 7.09 -4.58 -1.45
CA PHE A 239 8.37 -5.30 -1.65
C PHE A 239 8.13 -6.75 -2.11
N GLN A 240 7.19 -7.46 -1.47
CA GLN A 240 6.86 -8.82 -1.85
C GLN A 240 6.18 -8.87 -3.23
N LEU A 241 5.28 -7.95 -3.51
CA LEU A 241 4.62 -7.83 -4.81
C LEU A 241 5.63 -7.47 -5.92
N ARG A 242 6.59 -6.60 -5.66
CA ARG A 242 7.69 -6.31 -6.61
C ARG A 242 8.54 -7.54 -6.92
N LYS A 243 8.74 -8.45 -5.97
CA LYS A 243 9.47 -9.71 -6.25
C LYS A 243 8.75 -10.56 -7.30
N VAL A 244 7.42 -10.70 -7.18
CA VAL A 244 6.66 -11.53 -8.12
C VAL A 244 6.43 -10.83 -9.47
N THR A 245 6.31 -9.50 -9.49
CA THR A 245 6.14 -8.74 -10.74
C THR A 245 7.45 -8.56 -11.50
N LYS A 246 8.60 -8.44 -10.79
CA LYS A 246 9.91 -8.21 -11.41
C LYS A 246 10.36 -9.38 -12.31
N ASN A 247 9.96 -10.60 -11.99
CA ASN A 247 10.30 -11.79 -12.77
C ASN A 247 9.58 -11.82 -14.13
N ARG A 248 8.59 -10.95 -14.34
CA ARG A 248 7.88 -10.81 -15.61
C ARG A 248 8.41 -9.62 -16.38
N GLY A 249 8.81 -9.83 -17.63
CA GLY A 249 9.26 -8.75 -18.50
C GLY A 249 8.16 -7.72 -18.73
N HIS A 250 6.93 -8.18 -19.02
CA HIS A 250 5.71 -7.38 -19.13
C HIS A 250 4.47 -8.25 -18.96
N PHE A 251 3.34 -7.62 -18.65
CA PHE A 251 2.02 -8.25 -18.62
C PHE A 251 1.29 -8.06 -19.96
N PRO A 252 0.47 -9.01 -20.39
CA PRO A 252 -0.26 -8.89 -21.66
C PRO A 252 -1.36 -7.83 -21.62
N ASN A 253 -1.98 -7.57 -20.47
CA ASN A 253 -3.04 -6.59 -20.23
C ASN A 253 -3.15 -6.27 -18.72
N ASP A 254 -4.05 -5.34 -18.38
CA ASP A 254 -4.28 -4.88 -16.99
C ASP A 254 -4.89 -5.98 -16.11
N ASP A 255 -5.79 -6.82 -16.65
CA ASP A 255 -6.40 -7.94 -15.91
C ASP A 255 -5.35 -8.95 -15.47
N ALA A 256 -4.33 -9.21 -16.30
CA ALA A 256 -3.22 -10.08 -15.94
C ALA A 256 -2.39 -9.52 -14.77
N VAL A 257 -2.26 -8.19 -14.67
CA VAL A 257 -1.63 -7.52 -13.51
C VAL A 257 -2.48 -7.73 -12.26
N ILE A 258 -3.77 -7.40 -12.32
CA ILE A 258 -4.69 -7.49 -11.18
C ILE A 258 -4.75 -8.93 -10.67
N LYS A 259 -4.93 -9.90 -11.58
CA LYS A 259 -4.93 -11.34 -11.29
C LYS A 259 -3.67 -11.78 -10.55
N MET A 260 -2.51 -11.37 -11.06
CA MET A 260 -1.22 -11.72 -10.47
C MET A 260 -1.04 -11.11 -9.08
N LEU A 261 -1.33 -9.83 -8.94
CA LEU A 261 -1.20 -9.13 -7.66
C LEU A 261 -2.17 -9.72 -6.62
N TRP A 262 -3.42 -9.99 -7.01
CA TRP A 262 -4.39 -10.61 -6.12
C TRP A 262 -3.94 -11.99 -5.63
N LEU A 263 -3.47 -12.86 -6.51
CA LEU A 263 -2.95 -14.18 -6.15
C LEU A 263 -1.73 -14.09 -5.24
N ALA A 264 -0.83 -13.12 -5.50
CA ALA A 264 0.33 -12.90 -4.67
C ALA A 264 -0.08 -12.41 -3.26
N ILE A 265 -1.06 -11.51 -3.16
CA ILE A 265 -1.62 -11.04 -1.89
C ILE A 265 -2.22 -12.21 -1.11
N CYS A 266 -3.05 -13.04 -1.75
CA CYS A 266 -3.60 -14.24 -1.11
C CYS A 266 -2.51 -15.15 -0.53
N ASN A 267 -1.44 -15.40 -1.29
CA ASN A 267 -0.32 -16.23 -0.81
C ASN A 267 0.42 -15.61 0.37
N ILE A 268 0.61 -14.28 0.36
CA ILE A 268 1.28 -13.54 1.44
C ILE A 268 0.45 -13.65 2.72
N GLU A 269 -0.87 -13.47 2.63
CA GLU A 269 -1.78 -13.51 3.76
C GLU A 269 -1.94 -14.93 4.32
N ASP A 270 -2.08 -15.94 3.46
CA ASP A 270 -2.10 -17.34 3.87
C ASP A 270 -0.81 -17.74 4.63
N LYS A 271 0.34 -17.23 4.18
CA LYS A 271 1.61 -17.47 4.88
C LYS A 271 1.61 -16.82 6.26
N ARG A 272 1.19 -15.56 6.35
CA ARG A 272 1.12 -14.81 7.62
C ARG A 272 0.14 -15.46 8.61
N ALA A 273 -1.02 -15.90 8.11
CA ALA A 273 -2.01 -16.63 8.91
C ALA A 273 -1.44 -17.94 9.50
N ARG A 274 -0.70 -18.70 8.67
CA ARG A 274 -0.02 -19.93 9.13
C ARG A 274 1.07 -19.66 10.17
N ASP A 275 1.87 -18.62 9.95
CA ASP A 275 2.95 -18.26 10.87
C ASP A 275 2.37 -17.83 12.24
N ARG A 276 1.30 -17.02 12.29
CA ARG A 276 0.58 -16.67 13.52
C ARG A 276 -0.06 -17.88 14.20
N ALA A 277 -0.62 -18.81 13.43
CA ALA A 277 -1.21 -20.04 13.99
C ALA A 277 -0.15 -20.89 14.69
N LYS A 278 1.07 -20.98 14.12
CA LYS A 278 2.22 -21.66 14.75
C LYS A 278 2.65 -20.97 16.04
N GLU A 279 2.80 -19.63 16.03
CA GLU A 279 3.19 -18.85 17.19
C GLU A 279 2.19 -18.99 18.36
N ARG A 280 0.90 -19.18 18.06
CA ARG A 280 -0.16 -19.40 19.06
C ARG A 280 -0.32 -20.87 19.47
N GLY A 281 0.54 -21.79 19.00
CA GLY A 281 0.44 -23.23 19.28
C GLY A 281 -0.79 -23.91 18.66
N ARG A 282 -1.42 -23.29 17.66
CA ARG A 282 -2.56 -23.85 16.91
C ARG A 282 -2.03 -24.65 15.71
N ALA A 283 -2.65 -25.80 15.45
CA ALA A 283 -2.33 -26.63 14.28
C ALA A 283 -2.42 -25.81 12.99
N ALA A 284 -1.43 -25.98 12.09
CA ALA A 284 -1.30 -25.26 10.84
C ALA A 284 -2.36 -25.71 9.80
N GLY A 285 -3.62 -25.42 10.06
CA GLY A 285 -4.75 -25.80 9.22
C GLY A 285 -5.81 -24.70 9.16
N VAL A 286 -5.43 -23.52 8.68
CA VAL A 286 -6.46 -22.50 8.37
C VAL A 286 -7.09 -22.87 7.04
N LYS A 287 -8.30 -23.45 7.11
CA LYS A 287 -9.12 -23.63 5.91
C LYS A 287 -9.52 -22.27 5.34
N ARG A 288 -9.30 -22.07 4.07
CA ARG A 288 -9.78 -20.90 3.34
C ARG A 288 -11.31 -20.90 3.35
N ASN A 289 -11.93 -19.92 3.98
CA ASN A 289 -13.34 -19.63 3.79
C ASN A 289 -13.54 -18.76 2.56
N ALA A 290 -14.55 -19.09 1.74
CA ALA A 290 -14.84 -18.36 0.50
C ALA A 290 -15.16 -16.88 0.72
N GLU A 291 -15.64 -16.51 1.90
CA GLU A 291 -16.13 -15.16 2.25
C GLU A 291 -15.11 -14.26 2.92
N GLY A 292 -14.00 -14.78 3.46
CA GLY A 292 -13.14 -14.00 4.38
C GLY A 292 -11.65 -14.06 4.13
N ARG A 293 -11.19 -14.26 2.91
CA ARG A 293 -9.81 -14.62 2.59
C ARG A 293 -8.76 -13.58 2.81
N LEU A 294 -9.15 -12.34 3.04
CA LEU A 294 -8.21 -11.26 3.34
C LEU A 294 -8.39 -10.74 4.76
N VAL A 295 -9.02 -11.52 5.63
CA VAL A 295 -9.40 -11.15 6.99
C VAL A 295 -8.23 -11.25 7.97
N GLU A 296 -7.22 -12.06 7.70
CA GLU A 296 -6.08 -12.23 8.61
C GLU A 296 -4.80 -11.56 8.08
N GLY A 297 -4.90 -10.29 7.68
CA GLY A 297 -3.76 -9.47 7.27
C GLY A 297 -2.73 -9.26 8.40
N GLN A 298 -1.70 -8.51 8.13
CA GLN A 298 -0.70 -8.18 9.15
C GLN A 298 -1.31 -7.31 10.25
N VAL A 299 -1.20 -7.74 11.51
CA VAL A 299 -1.60 -6.92 12.67
C VAL A 299 -0.65 -5.73 12.81
N THR A 300 -1.22 -4.56 13.05
CA THR A 300 -0.47 -3.34 13.32
C THR A 300 0.18 -3.42 14.70
N THR A 301 1.50 -3.23 14.77
CA THR A 301 2.24 -3.23 16.04
C THR A 301 1.74 -2.11 16.94
N ASN A 302 1.56 -2.41 18.22
CA ASN A 302 1.05 -1.47 19.24
C ASN A 302 -0.34 -0.90 18.95
N TRP A 303 -1.18 -1.62 18.19
CA TRP A 303 -2.48 -1.14 17.78
C TRP A 303 -3.40 -0.75 18.94
N LYS A 304 -3.43 -1.53 20.01
CA LYS A 304 -4.28 -1.21 21.18
C LYS A 304 -3.99 0.17 21.76
N GLN A 305 -2.71 0.55 21.84
CA GLN A 305 -2.31 1.88 22.32
C GLN A 305 -2.73 2.96 21.33
N ALA A 306 -2.49 2.74 20.03
CA ALA A 306 -2.90 3.66 18.97
C ALA A 306 -4.42 3.83 18.92
N LEU A 307 -5.19 2.75 19.05
CA LEU A 307 -6.65 2.79 19.08
C LEU A 307 -7.16 3.58 20.30
N SER A 308 -6.58 3.38 21.49
CA SER A 308 -6.93 4.16 22.67
C SER A 308 -6.73 5.66 22.45
N GLN A 309 -5.67 6.06 21.76
CA GLN A 309 -5.44 7.46 21.41
C GLN A 309 -6.44 7.97 20.35
N LEU A 310 -6.76 7.15 19.36
CA LEU A 310 -7.78 7.49 18.36
C LEU A 310 -9.17 7.68 19.00
N VAL A 311 -9.54 6.85 19.96
CA VAL A 311 -10.80 6.99 20.73
C VAL A 311 -10.85 8.34 21.47
N MET A 312 -9.73 8.79 22.05
CA MET A 312 -9.66 10.09 22.73
C MET A 312 -9.77 11.27 21.76
N ILE A 313 -9.20 11.13 20.56
CA ILE A 313 -9.19 12.21 19.54
C ILE A 313 -10.50 12.26 18.76
N TYR A 314 -11.08 11.10 18.47
CA TYR A 314 -12.26 10.95 17.62
C TYR A 314 -13.37 10.13 18.30
N PRO A 315 -13.82 10.50 19.53
CA PRO A 315 -14.77 9.68 20.30
C PRO A 315 -16.08 9.44 19.56
N ASP A 316 -16.65 10.47 18.94
CA ASP A 316 -17.96 10.37 18.27
C ASP A 316 -17.91 9.51 16.99
N ARG A 317 -16.73 9.36 16.39
CA ARG A 317 -16.54 8.61 15.14
C ARG A 317 -16.17 7.14 15.41
N ILE A 318 -15.58 6.84 16.56
CA ILE A 318 -15.08 5.50 16.89
C ILE A 318 -16.03 4.74 17.80
N ASN A 319 -16.58 5.38 18.84
CA ASN A 319 -17.42 4.70 19.83
C ASN A 319 -18.60 3.90 19.23
N PRO A 320 -19.24 4.34 18.11
CA PRO A 320 -20.30 3.54 17.46
C PRO A 320 -19.80 2.22 16.86
N HIS A 321 -18.49 2.00 16.79
CA HIS A 321 -17.84 0.83 16.17
C HIS A 321 -17.07 -0.04 17.19
N LEU A 322 -17.05 0.33 18.48
CA LEU A 322 -16.54 -0.46 19.60
C LEU A 322 -17.63 -1.38 20.13
#